data_84de7e10ac55a9fc5e15c3d7179c7cf4
#
_entry.id   84de7e10ac55a9fc5e15c3d7179c7cf4
#
_cell.length_a   1.000
_cell.length_b   1.000
_cell.length_c   1.000
_cell.angle_alpha   90.00
_cell.angle_beta   90.00
_cell.angle_gamma   90.00
#
_symmetry.space_group_name_H-M   'P 1'
#
loop_
_entity.id
_entity.type
_entity.pdbx_description
1 polymer ?
#
loop_
_entity_poly.entity_id
_entity_poly.type
_entity_poly.pdbx_seq_one_letter_code
_entity_poly.pdbx_strand_id
1 'polypeptide(L)'
;MPYTISITPTAADDISVAIEYYNSLATDLGYRFADVISDYLERIAMTPTASAVRYKNVRCKPVARFPFLITYTIDEAGRSVNILRVFNTYQEPIG
;
A
#
# COMPACT_ATOMS: atom_id res chain seq x y z
N MET A 1 -18.26 -10.25 -1.23
CA MET A 1 -17.32 -10.44 -0.12
C MET A 1 -15.98 -9.79 -0.44
N PRO A 2 -15.36 -9.12 0.52
CA PRO A 2 -14.05 -8.51 0.25
C PRO A 2 -12.99 -9.58 0.00
N TYR A 3 -11.96 -9.19 -0.74
CA TYR A 3 -10.79 -10.03 -0.94
C TYR A 3 -9.95 -10.04 0.33
N THR A 4 -9.21 -11.13 0.55
CA THR A 4 -8.26 -11.21 1.64
C THR A 4 -7.00 -10.43 1.28
N ILE A 5 -6.48 -9.63 2.21
CA ILE A 5 -5.25 -8.89 1.98
C ILE A 5 -4.07 -9.72 2.51
N SER A 6 -3.09 -9.92 1.66
CA SER A 6 -1.82 -10.54 2.01
C SER A 6 -0.73 -9.50 1.82
N ILE A 7 0.06 -9.26 2.84
CA ILE A 7 1.12 -8.25 2.80
C ILE A 7 2.47 -8.97 2.73
N THR A 8 3.23 -8.69 1.65
CA THR A 8 4.55 -9.31 1.50
C THR A 8 5.50 -8.80 2.59
N PRO A 9 6.55 -9.55 2.93
CA PRO A 9 7.55 -9.07 3.89
C PRO A 9 8.16 -7.73 3.49
N THR A 10 8.39 -7.51 2.19
CA THR A 10 8.92 -6.24 1.70
C THR A 10 7.95 -5.09 1.96
N ALA A 11 6.67 -5.30 1.69
CA ALA A 11 5.66 -4.27 1.94
C ALA A 11 5.50 -4.00 3.44
N ALA A 12 5.54 -5.03 4.26
CA ALA A 12 5.46 -4.87 5.71
C ALA A 12 6.64 -4.04 6.23
N ASP A 13 7.84 -4.29 5.71
CA ASP A 13 9.02 -3.54 6.06
C ASP A 13 8.92 -2.08 5.61
N ASP A 14 8.43 -1.86 4.38
CA ASP A 14 8.17 -0.50 3.86
C ASP A 14 7.30 0.29 4.83
N ILE A 15 6.23 -0.32 5.31
CA ILE A 15 5.28 0.34 6.22
C ILE A 15 5.96 0.65 7.56
N SER A 16 6.70 -0.31 8.12
CA SER A 16 7.38 -0.13 9.40
C SER A 16 8.41 1.00 9.34
N VAL A 17 9.20 1.03 8.28
CA VAL A 17 10.21 2.09 8.09
C VAL A 17 9.54 3.46 7.98
N ALA A 18 8.42 3.54 7.24
CA ALA A 18 7.70 4.80 7.08
C ALA A 18 7.11 5.27 8.41
N ILE A 19 6.57 4.36 9.22
CA ILE A 19 6.01 4.72 10.53
C ILE A 19 7.11 5.32 11.41
N GLU A 20 8.27 4.68 11.47
CA GLU A 20 9.40 5.18 12.25
C GLU A 20 9.84 6.57 11.78
N TYR A 21 9.95 6.73 10.46
CA TYR A 21 10.35 8.00 9.87
C TYR A 21 9.40 9.13 10.27
N TYR A 22 8.10 8.92 10.08
CA TYR A 22 7.12 9.95 10.38
C TYR A 22 7.01 10.23 11.88
N ASN A 23 7.14 9.21 12.73
CA ASN A 23 7.15 9.43 14.17
C ASN A 23 8.38 10.21 14.63
N SER A 24 9.48 10.14 13.88
CA SER A 24 10.65 10.95 14.18
C SER A 24 10.46 12.43 13.82
N LEU A 25 9.53 12.72 12.90
CA LEU A 25 9.25 14.10 12.49
C LEU A 25 8.24 14.78 13.40
N ALA A 26 7.23 14.06 13.86
CA ALA A 26 6.21 14.62 14.74
C ALA A 26 5.54 13.50 15.51
N THR A 27 5.13 13.79 16.76
CA THR A 27 4.50 12.82 17.63
C THR A 27 3.26 12.22 16.95
N ASP A 28 3.19 10.90 16.93
CA ASP A 28 2.06 10.12 16.40
C ASP A 28 1.81 10.26 14.89
N LEU A 29 2.68 10.97 14.17
CA LEU A 29 2.49 11.13 12.73
C LEU A 29 2.60 9.79 12.00
N GLY A 30 3.49 8.91 12.46
CA GLY A 30 3.62 7.56 11.89
C GLY A 30 2.37 6.73 12.10
N TYR A 31 1.70 6.90 13.24
CA TYR A 31 0.46 6.18 13.48
C TYR A 31 -0.69 6.69 12.62
N ARG A 32 -0.70 7.99 12.30
CA ARG A 32 -1.64 8.54 11.33
C ARG A 32 -1.39 7.97 9.94
N PHE A 33 -0.13 7.85 9.57
CA PHE A 33 0.24 7.22 8.30
C PHE A 33 -0.27 5.78 8.26
N ALA A 34 -0.06 5.01 9.34
CA ALA A 34 -0.51 3.63 9.41
C ALA A 34 -2.02 3.52 9.26
N ASP A 35 -2.78 4.43 9.87
CA ASP A 35 -4.24 4.45 9.74
C ASP A 35 -4.68 4.71 8.31
N VAL A 36 -4.01 5.65 7.63
CA VAL A 36 -4.31 5.96 6.23
C VAL A 36 -4.03 4.74 5.35
N ILE A 37 -2.90 4.07 5.56
CA ILE A 37 -2.57 2.85 4.80
C ILE A 37 -3.62 1.77 5.05
N SER A 38 -4.00 1.56 6.32
CA SER A 38 -5.02 0.57 6.67
C SER A 38 -6.33 0.83 5.94
N ASP A 39 -6.78 2.09 5.88
CA ASP A 39 -8.00 2.46 5.15
C ASP A 39 -7.88 2.14 3.67
N TYR A 40 -6.73 2.42 3.06
CA TYR A 40 -6.53 2.11 1.65
C TYR A 40 -6.52 0.60 1.40
N LEU A 41 -5.93 -0.17 2.29
CA LEU A 41 -5.94 -1.64 2.14
C LEU A 41 -7.36 -2.19 2.21
N GLU A 42 -8.20 -1.64 3.09
CA GLU A 42 -9.61 -2.03 3.15
C GLU A 42 -10.35 -1.71 1.85
N ARG A 43 -10.11 -0.52 1.28
CA ARG A 43 -10.72 -0.13 0.01
C ARG A 43 -10.27 -1.04 -1.12
N ILE A 44 -8.99 -1.38 -1.15
CA ILE A 44 -8.45 -2.30 -2.15
C ILE A 44 -9.10 -3.68 -2.01
N ALA A 45 -9.31 -4.16 -0.79
CA ALA A 45 -9.96 -5.44 -0.55
C ALA A 45 -11.40 -5.46 -1.07
N MET A 46 -12.09 -4.31 -0.98
CA MET A 46 -13.48 -4.21 -1.44
C MET A 46 -13.59 -4.12 -2.95
N THR A 47 -12.71 -3.36 -3.58
CA THR A 47 -12.75 -3.11 -5.03
C THR A 47 -11.35 -3.13 -5.64
N PRO A 48 -10.71 -4.32 -5.69
CA PRO A 48 -9.31 -4.37 -6.10
C PRO A 48 -9.07 -3.96 -7.56
N THR A 49 -10.09 -4.01 -8.41
CA THR A 49 -9.95 -3.62 -9.82
C THR A 49 -10.15 -2.12 -10.05
N ALA A 50 -10.44 -1.34 -9.01
CA ALA A 50 -10.65 0.09 -9.16
C ALA A 50 -9.37 0.84 -9.54
N SER A 51 -8.21 0.35 -9.15
CA SER A 51 -6.93 0.97 -9.52
C SER A 51 -6.42 0.39 -10.84
N ALA A 52 -5.81 1.24 -11.65
CA ALA A 52 -5.33 0.85 -12.98
C ALA A 52 -4.10 -0.05 -12.91
N VAL A 53 -4.00 -0.95 -13.87
CA VAL A 53 -2.79 -1.74 -14.08
C VAL A 53 -1.72 -0.80 -14.67
N ARG A 54 -0.55 -0.77 -14.05
CA ARG A 54 0.55 0.08 -14.49
C ARG A 54 1.64 -0.71 -15.20
N TYR A 55 1.85 -1.97 -14.82
CA TYR A 55 2.93 -2.77 -15.35
C TYR A 55 2.56 -4.25 -15.20
N LYS A 56 2.51 -4.97 -16.33
CA LYS A 56 2.08 -6.38 -16.35
C LYS A 56 0.72 -6.51 -15.64
N ASN A 57 0.66 -7.23 -14.53
CA ASN A 57 -0.57 -7.36 -13.74
C ASN A 57 -0.51 -6.56 -12.43
N VAL A 58 0.47 -5.66 -12.30
CA VAL A 58 0.65 -4.86 -11.09
C VAL A 58 -0.20 -3.61 -11.16
N ARG A 59 -1.04 -3.42 -10.16
CA ARG A 59 -1.86 -2.23 -10.01
C ARG A 59 -1.21 -1.29 -9.00
N CYS A 60 -1.44 0.00 -9.17
CA CYS A 60 -0.85 1.03 -8.33
C CYS A 60 -1.94 1.94 -7.79
N LYS A 61 -1.94 2.15 -6.48
CA LYS A 61 -2.87 3.04 -5.81
C LYS A 61 -2.12 4.16 -5.11
N PRO A 62 -2.22 5.40 -5.59
CA PRO A 62 -1.61 6.53 -4.89
C PRO A 62 -2.30 6.78 -3.56
N VAL A 63 -1.52 7.15 -2.55
CA VAL A 63 -2.02 7.47 -1.22
C VAL A 63 -2.18 8.98 -1.11
N ALA A 64 -3.37 9.45 -0.68
CA ALA A 64 -3.58 10.88 -0.43
C ALA A 64 -2.85 11.29 0.86
N ARG A 65 -2.40 12.56 0.92
CA ARG A 65 -1.74 13.18 2.07
C ARG A 65 -0.28 12.77 2.30
N PHE A 66 0.12 11.60 1.85
CA PHE A 66 1.48 11.12 1.97
C PHE A 66 1.98 10.75 0.58
N PRO A 67 3.23 11.06 0.23
CA PRO A 67 3.75 10.78 -1.11
C PRO A 67 4.11 9.31 -1.27
N PHE A 68 3.13 8.43 -1.14
CA PHE A 68 3.34 7.00 -1.19
C PHE A 68 2.48 6.36 -2.27
N LEU A 69 2.91 5.20 -2.72
CA LEU A 69 2.23 4.38 -3.71
C LEU A 69 2.13 2.96 -3.19
N ILE A 70 0.94 2.40 -3.26
CA ILE A 70 0.71 0.99 -2.91
C ILE A 70 0.66 0.22 -4.21
N THR A 71 1.51 -0.79 -4.36
CA THR A 71 1.48 -1.68 -5.52
C THR A 71 0.99 -3.05 -5.11
N TYR A 72 0.17 -3.65 -5.96
CA TYR A 72 -0.43 -4.93 -5.61
C TYR A 72 -0.83 -5.72 -6.86
N THR A 73 -1.02 -7.03 -6.67
CA THR A 73 -1.58 -7.92 -7.68
C THR A 73 -2.82 -8.60 -7.11
N ILE A 74 -3.68 -9.08 -8.00
CA ILE A 74 -4.92 -9.75 -7.60
C ILE A 74 -4.79 -11.23 -7.95
N ASP A 75 -5.10 -12.09 -6.99
CA ASP A 75 -5.27 -13.51 -7.20
C ASP A 75 -6.77 -13.78 -7.21
N GLU A 76 -7.36 -13.89 -8.40
CA GLU A 76 -8.80 -14.09 -8.53
C GLU A 76 -9.23 -15.44 -8.00
N ALA A 77 -8.44 -16.48 -8.27
CA ALA A 77 -8.79 -17.85 -7.85
C ALA A 77 -8.85 -17.96 -6.33
N GLY A 78 -7.88 -17.35 -5.65
CA GLY A 78 -7.83 -17.36 -4.19
C GLY A 78 -8.58 -16.20 -3.54
N ARG A 79 -9.15 -15.29 -4.33
CA ARG A 79 -9.83 -14.09 -3.87
C ARG A 79 -8.96 -13.33 -2.86
N SER A 80 -7.70 -13.11 -3.24
CA SER A 80 -6.76 -12.39 -2.41
C SER A 80 -6.03 -11.31 -3.20
N VAL A 81 -5.55 -10.32 -2.47
CA VAL A 81 -4.75 -9.23 -3.01
C VAL A 81 -3.39 -9.30 -2.34
N ASN A 82 -2.33 -9.34 -3.14
CA ASN A 82 -0.97 -9.37 -2.63
C ASN A 82 -0.37 -7.98 -2.69
N ILE A 83 -0.14 -7.38 -1.53
CA ILE A 83 0.47 -6.05 -1.45
C ILE A 83 1.98 -6.23 -1.60
N LEU A 84 2.53 -5.73 -2.70
CA LEU A 84 3.93 -5.93 -3.07
C LEU A 84 4.85 -4.90 -2.44
N ARG A 85 4.47 -3.63 -2.52
CA ARG A 85 5.27 -2.53 -2.00
C ARG A 85 4.37 -1.40 -1.50
N VAL A 86 4.87 -0.66 -0.51
CA VAL A 86 4.32 0.62 -0.07
C VAL A 86 5.51 1.56 0.03
N PHE A 87 5.73 2.35 -1.00
CA PHE A 87 6.98 3.11 -1.07
C PHE A 87 6.76 4.59 -1.36
N ASN A 88 7.74 5.38 -0.92
CA ASN A 88 7.75 6.82 -1.08
C ASN A 88 8.09 7.16 -2.53
N THR A 89 7.23 7.91 -3.21
CA THR A 89 7.38 8.23 -4.62
C THR A 89 8.55 9.17 -4.90
N TYR A 90 9.07 9.85 -3.90
CA TYR A 90 10.23 10.71 -4.06
C TYR A 90 11.55 9.94 -3.93
N GLN A 91 11.54 8.82 -3.22
CA GLN A 91 12.75 8.05 -2.94
C GLN A 91 12.96 6.90 -3.92
N GLU A 92 11.86 6.31 -4.40
CA GLU A 92 11.92 5.19 -5.34
C GLU A 92 11.07 5.51 -6.56
N PRO A 93 11.66 6.09 -7.60
CA PRO A 93 10.90 6.38 -8.81
C PRO A 93 10.40 5.09 -9.44
N ILE A 94 9.20 5.17 -9.99
CA ILE A 94 8.61 4.08 -10.76
C ILE A 94 9.25 4.16 -12.14
N GLY A 95 10.18 3.32 -12.37
CA GLY A 95 10.90 3.33 -13.64
C GLY A 95 10.49 2.24 -14.53
#